data_83b93fe015f3c16ec162bba6c878ef6d
#
_entry.id   83b93fe015f3c16ec162bba6c878ef6d
#
_cell.length_a   1.000
_cell.length_b   1.000
_cell.length_c   1.000
_cell.angle_alpha   90.00
_cell.angle_beta   90.00
_cell.angle_gamma   90.00
#
_symmetry.space_group_name_H-M   'P 1'
#
loop_
_entity.id
_entity.type
_entity.pdbx_description
1 polymer ?
#
loop_
_entity_poly.entity_id
_entity_poly.type
_entity_poly.pdbx_seq_one_letter_code
_entity_poly.pdbx_strand_id
1 'polypeptide(L)'
;MARIAGRFGRVEPRASARAYLLGLLSTAERKNCWQLAEQAGHARPGSMQRLLRHARWDADAVRDDLRAYAVEHLGTDGGVIIVDETGFVKKGHASAGVQRQYTGTAGRIENAQVGVFLAYATSRGRTLIDRRLYLPEHSWCADSERRHAAEIPQEVQFRTKPRLAWEMIAAALEAGVEARWVTGDEAYGQDPQLRAALETRGTGYVMAVACSARVRINAGRTAIRADTVAERLPATAWQRHSAGAGAKGPRYYDWAWIHIGTGGHRHLLIRRNRTTGELAFYLCWSPTTVTLAELVRVAGVRWSVEECFQAAKSQVGLDHYQVRNWTSWHRHITLVMLALAFLTAVAASSAHARPAQPAHLTSDHPAIKLTVPEIRHLLAFFNPPAVSAATLLHWSDWRRQHQATARRSHYRRRSSDEPTG
;
A
#
# COMPACT_ATOMS: atom_id res chain seq x y z
N MET A 1 -20.52 -2.84 -2.82
CA MET A 1 -20.93 -2.70 -4.25
C MET A 1 -21.82 -1.49 -4.50
N ALA A 2 -22.83 -1.21 -3.67
CA ALA A 2 -23.73 -0.07 -3.92
C ALA A 2 -22.95 1.26 -4.15
N ARG A 3 -21.95 1.54 -3.32
CA ARG A 3 -21.12 2.77 -3.38
C ARG A 3 -20.45 2.99 -4.75
N ILE A 4 -19.92 1.94 -5.36
CA ILE A 4 -19.20 2.02 -6.65
C ILE A 4 -20.05 1.66 -7.85
N ALA A 5 -21.32 1.29 -7.67
CA ALA A 5 -22.18 0.79 -8.76
C ALA A 5 -22.36 1.83 -9.90
N GLY A 6 -22.45 3.12 -9.56
CA GLY A 6 -22.57 4.21 -10.52
C GLY A 6 -21.32 4.47 -11.37
N ARG A 7 -20.15 3.89 -10.99
CA ARG A 7 -18.90 4.02 -11.75
C ARG A 7 -18.85 3.08 -12.97
N PHE A 8 -19.84 2.21 -13.12
CA PHE A 8 -19.95 1.25 -14.23
C PHE A 8 -21.16 1.58 -15.09
N GLY A 9 -20.95 2.03 -16.32
CA GLY A 9 -22.02 2.46 -17.22
C GLY A 9 -22.92 1.33 -17.73
N ARG A 10 -22.54 0.05 -17.52
CA ARG A 10 -23.30 -1.13 -17.96
C ARG A 10 -23.40 -2.18 -16.86
N VAL A 11 -24.40 -3.06 -16.98
CA VAL A 11 -24.69 -4.12 -15.99
C VAL A 11 -23.58 -5.18 -15.97
N GLU A 12 -23.03 -5.56 -17.14
CA GLU A 12 -22.06 -6.66 -17.25
C GLU A 12 -20.72 -6.33 -16.59
N PRO A 13 -20.08 -5.15 -16.78
CA PRO A 13 -18.91 -4.76 -16.01
C PRO A 13 -19.18 -4.66 -14.52
N ARG A 14 -20.37 -4.19 -14.12
CA ARG A 14 -20.78 -4.12 -12.71
C ARG A 14 -20.87 -5.51 -12.08
N ALA A 15 -21.48 -6.47 -12.77
CA ALA A 15 -21.58 -7.88 -12.36
C ALA A 15 -20.18 -8.50 -12.28
N SER A 16 -19.31 -8.25 -13.27
CA SER A 16 -17.93 -8.74 -13.28
C SER A 16 -17.10 -8.13 -12.13
N ALA A 17 -17.28 -6.84 -11.82
CA ALA A 17 -16.60 -6.19 -10.69
C ALA A 17 -17.06 -6.78 -9.34
N ARG A 18 -18.35 -7.06 -9.19
CA ARG A 18 -18.88 -7.76 -8.01
C ARG A 18 -18.26 -9.15 -7.86
N ALA A 19 -18.26 -9.93 -8.94
CA ALA A 19 -17.66 -11.27 -8.94
C ALA A 19 -16.14 -11.22 -8.67
N TYR A 20 -15.44 -10.21 -9.21
CA TYR A 20 -14.02 -9.98 -8.95
C TYR A 20 -13.76 -9.72 -7.47
N LEU A 21 -14.50 -8.81 -6.84
CA LEU A 21 -14.36 -8.48 -5.41
C LEU A 21 -14.68 -9.68 -4.52
N LEU A 22 -15.76 -10.44 -4.80
CA LEU A 22 -16.07 -11.66 -4.06
C LEU A 22 -14.95 -12.69 -4.20
N GLY A 23 -14.36 -12.82 -5.38
CA GLY A 23 -13.20 -13.67 -5.62
C GLY A 23 -11.95 -13.23 -4.85
N LEU A 24 -11.67 -11.92 -4.75
CA LEU A 24 -10.58 -11.38 -3.94
C LEU A 24 -10.76 -11.73 -2.45
N LEU A 25 -11.99 -11.72 -1.96
CA LEU A 25 -12.35 -12.05 -0.57
C LEU A 25 -12.45 -13.56 -0.32
N SER A 26 -12.44 -14.39 -1.37
CA SER A 26 -12.59 -15.86 -1.27
C SER A 26 -11.29 -16.55 -0.83
N THR A 27 -11.37 -17.88 -0.72
CA THR A 27 -10.23 -18.77 -0.43
C THR A 27 -9.40 -19.11 -1.67
N ALA A 28 -9.69 -18.56 -2.86
CA ALA A 28 -8.91 -18.80 -4.07
C ALA A 28 -7.41 -18.58 -3.80
N GLU A 29 -6.58 -19.55 -4.14
CA GLU A 29 -5.14 -19.57 -3.86
C GLU A 29 -4.40 -18.41 -4.56
N ARG A 30 -4.74 -18.17 -5.83
CA ARG A 30 -4.21 -17.06 -6.63
C ARG A 30 -5.31 -16.12 -7.07
N LYS A 31 -5.19 -14.84 -6.75
CA LYS A 31 -6.18 -13.79 -7.09
C LYS A 31 -5.94 -13.20 -8.49
N ASN A 32 -5.80 -14.06 -9.50
CA ASN A 32 -5.65 -13.66 -10.91
C ASN A 32 -6.95 -13.91 -11.69
N CYS A 33 -7.07 -13.34 -12.89
CA CYS A 33 -8.30 -13.43 -13.68
C CYS A 33 -8.79 -14.86 -13.95
N TRP A 34 -7.88 -15.85 -13.99
CA TRP A 34 -8.26 -17.23 -14.25
C TRP A 34 -8.94 -17.85 -13.04
N GLN A 35 -8.27 -17.83 -11.90
CA GLN A 35 -8.83 -18.43 -10.68
C GLN A 35 -10.04 -17.66 -10.16
N LEU A 36 -10.06 -16.31 -10.32
CA LEU A 36 -11.22 -15.52 -9.95
C LEU A 36 -12.44 -15.82 -10.86
N ALA A 37 -12.21 -16.11 -12.16
CA ALA A 37 -13.27 -16.54 -13.07
C ALA A 37 -13.80 -17.94 -12.73
N GLU A 38 -12.89 -18.88 -12.44
CA GLU A 38 -13.24 -20.23 -11.96
C GLU A 38 -14.08 -20.17 -10.68
N GLN A 39 -13.62 -19.38 -9.70
CA GLN A 39 -14.31 -19.16 -8.42
C GLN A 39 -15.72 -18.55 -8.60
N ALA A 40 -15.89 -17.70 -9.62
CA ALA A 40 -17.17 -17.09 -9.96
C ALA A 40 -18.08 -17.97 -10.84
N GLY A 41 -17.68 -19.20 -11.15
CA GLY A 41 -18.45 -20.13 -11.99
C GLY A 41 -18.42 -19.80 -13.49
N HIS A 42 -17.53 -18.94 -13.95
CA HIS A 42 -17.39 -18.64 -15.38
C HIS A 42 -16.67 -19.77 -16.12
N ALA A 43 -17.09 -20.10 -17.33
CA ALA A 43 -16.43 -21.10 -18.15
C ALA A 43 -15.05 -20.66 -18.70
N ARG A 44 -14.78 -19.33 -18.74
CA ARG A 44 -13.54 -18.74 -19.28
C ARG A 44 -13.18 -17.46 -18.54
N PRO A 45 -11.89 -17.03 -18.55
CA PRO A 45 -11.44 -15.84 -17.83
C PRO A 45 -11.82 -14.51 -18.49
N GLY A 46 -12.46 -14.53 -19.66
CA GLY A 46 -12.69 -13.36 -20.52
C GLY A 46 -13.47 -12.22 -19.86
N SER A 47 -14.43 -12.51 -18.96
CA SER A 47 -15.18 -11.48 -18.21
C SER A 47 -14.28 -10.70 -17.27
N MET A 48 -13.41 -11.40 -16.53
CA MET A 48 -12.45 -10.77 -15.59
C MET A 48 -11.35 -10.00 -16.34
N GLN A 49 -10.86 -10.54 -17.45
CA GLN A 49 -9.87 -9.86 -18.30
C GLN A 49 -10.45 -8.60 -18.94
N ARG A 50 -11.69 -8.67 -19.48
CA ARG A 50 -12.38 -7.48 -20.03
C ARG A 50 -12.66 -6.41 -18.98
N LEU A 51 -13.02 -6.80 -17.75
CA LEU A 51 -13.20 -5.87 -16.64
C LEU A 51 -11.94 -5.03 -16.43
N LEU A 52 -10.77 -5.64 -16.39
CA LEU A 52 -9.52 -4.96 -16.13
C LEU A 52 -9.00 -4.16 -17.34
N ARG A 53 -9.25 -4.62 -18.58
CA ARG A 53 -8.64 -4.01 -19.77
C ARG A 53 -9.60 -3.12 -20.57
N HIS A 54 -10.74 -3.66 -21.01
CA HIS A 54 -11.57 -3.03 -22.05
C HIS A 54 -12.88 -2.42 -21.54
N ALA A 55 -13.36 -2.84 -20.38
CA ALA A 55 -14.60 -2.30 -19.82
C ALA A 55 -14.46 -0.80 -19.54
N ARG A 56 -15.52 -0.04 -19.76
CA ARG A 56 -15.53 1.40 -19.49
C ARG A 56 -15.89 1.63 -18.03
N TRP A 57 -14.91 1.96 -17.23
CA TRP A 57 -15.04 2.42 -15.85
C TRP A 57 -13.75 3.11 -15.41
N ASP A 58 -13.89 4.07 -14.52
CA ASP A 58 -12.80 4.89 -14.01
C ASP A 58 -12.29 4.32 -12.70
N ALA A 59 -11.02 3.88 -12.69
CA ALA A 59 -10.36 3.35 -11.51
C ALA A 59 -10.04 4.43 -10.48
N ASP A 60 -9.86 5.68 -10.90
CA ASP A 60 -9.60 6.80 -9.99
C ASP A 60 -10.88 7.22 -9.27
N ALA A 61 -12.02 7.25 -9.96
CA ALA A 61 -13.30 7.50 -9.32
C ALA A 61 -13.66 6.39 -8.30
N VAL A 62 -13.35 5.12 -8.59
CA VAL A 62 -13.51 4.02 -7.61
C VAL A 62 -12.52 4.16 -6.43
N ARG A 63 -11.29 4.65 -6.68
CA ARG A 63 -10.32 4.97 -5.63
C ARG A 63 -10.84 6.10 -4.72
N ASP A 64 -11.50 7.11 -5.27
CA ASP A 64 -12.07 8.20 -4.48
C ASP A 64 -13.23 7.71 -3.61
N ASP A 65 -14.10 6.85 -4.15
CA ASP A 65 -15.17 6.18 -3.38
C ASP A 65 -14.59 5.29 -2.25
N LEU A 66 -13.53 4.57 -2.52
CA LEU A 66 -12.80 3.75 -1.55
C LEU A 66 -12.19 4.62 -0.45
N ARG A 67 -11.56 5.75 -0.80
CA ARG A 67 -10.97 6.69 0.16
C ARG A 67 -12.04 7.25 1.11
N ALA A 68 -13.15 7.72 0.56
CA ALA A 68 -14.29 8.19 1.36
C ALA A 68 -14.84 7.07 2.26
N TYR A 69 -14.94 5.84 1.75
CA TYR A 69 -15.35 4.67 2.53
C TYR A 69 -14.39 4.37 3.69
N ALA A 70 -13.09 4.46 3.46
CA ALA A 70 -12.08 4.23 4.49
C ALA A 70 -12.18 5.27 5.61
N VAL A 71 -12.31 6.56 5.29
CA VAL A 71 -12.45 7.64 6.28
C VAL A 71 -13.74 7.49 7.09
N GLU A 72 -14.87 7.21 6.43
CA GLU A 72 -16.16 6.98 7.08
C GLU A 72 -16.11 5.89 8.16
N HIS A 73 -15.43 4.77 7.88
CA HIS A 73 -15.42 3.61 8.77
C HIS A 73 -14.29 3.64 9.80
N LEU A 74 -13.14 4.21 9.44
CA LEU A 74 -11.99 4.33 10.34
C LEU A 74 -12.03 5.59 11.22
N GLY A 75 -12.88 6.56 10.86
CA GLY A 75 -12.96 7.85 11.56
C GLY A 75 -11.72 8.71 11.33
N THR A 76 -11.63 9.82 12.06
CA THR A 76 -10.58 10.84 11.91
C THR A 76 -9.66 10.96 13.12
N ASP A 77 -10.00 10.30 14.24
CA ASP A 77 -9.25 10.38 15.48
C ASP A 77 -7.81 9.85 15.32
N GLY A 78 -6.87 10.77 15.55
CA GLY A 78 -5.45 10.49 15.41
C GLY A 78 -4.98 10.17 14.00
N GLY A 79 -5.73 10.60 12.98
CA GLY A 79 -5.46 10.29 11.56
C GLY A 79 -4.05 10.63 11.10
N VAL A 80 -3.38 9.65 10.47
CA VAL A 80 -2.04 9.77 9.89
C VAL A 80 -2.06 9.22 8.47
N ILE A 81 -1.58 9.99 7.51
CA ILE A 81 -1.26 9.51 6.17
C ILE A 81 0.16 8.93 6.17
N ILE A 82 0.31 7.73 5.66
CA ILE A 82 1.60 7.06 5.54
C ILE A 82 1.89 6.86 4.06
N VAL A 83 3.06 7.31 3.61
CA VAL A 83 3.53 7.04 2.24
C VAL A 83 4.64 6.00 2.26
N ASP A 84 4.52 5.05 1.35
CA ASP A 84 5.55 4.04 1.13
C ASP A 84 5.36 3.39 -0.24
N GLU A 85 6.32 2.58 -0.69
CA GLU A 85 6.23 1.83 -1.92
C GLU A 85 6.36 0.32 -1.69
N THR A 86 5.82 -0.44 -2.64
CA THR A 86 6.07 -1.88 -2.68
C THR A 86 6.40 -2.36 -4.09
N GLY A 87 7.30 -3.33 -4.17
CA GLY A 87 7.71 -3.94 -5.44
C GLY A 87 6.87 -5.16 -5.80
N PHE A 88 6.72 -5.34 -7.12
CA PHE A 88 6.05 -6.48 -7.73
C PHE A 88 7.03 -7.16 -8.69
N VAL A 89 7.64 -8.26 -8.25
CA VAL A 89 8.63 -9.00 -9.06
C VAL A 89 7.97 -9.56 -10.32
N LYS A 90 8.62 -9.39 -11.47
CA LYS A 90 8.14 -9.83 -12.79
C LYS A 90 9.25 -10.60 -13.52
N LYS A 91 8.84 -11.64 -14.26
CA LYS A 91 9.78 -12.44 -15.08
C LYS A 91 10.07 -11.82 -16.45
N GLY A 92 9.11 -11.03 -17.00
CA GLY A 92 9.21 -10.45 -18.33
C GLY A 92 9.39 -8.94 -18.32
N HIS A 93 9.57 -8.33 -19.50
CA HIS A 93 9.89 -6.91 -19.68
C HIS A 93 8.71 -6.06 -20.20
N ALA A 94 7.55 -6.67 -20.46
CA ALA A 94 6.43 -6.00 -21.13
C ALA A 94 5.42 -5.34 -20.17
N SER A 95 5.57 -5.50 -18.84
CA SER A 95 4.66 -4.86 -17.88
C SER A 95 5.00 -3.38 -17.70
N ALA A 96 4.03 -2.48 -17.73
CA ALA A 96 4.21 -1.05 -17.55
C ALA A 96 5.09 -0.74 -16.32
N GLY A 97 6.15 0.04 -16.47
CA GLY A 97 7.06 0.43 -15.38
C GLY A 97 8.04 -0.64 -14.91
N VAL A 98 8.09 -1.83 -15.55
CA VAL A 98 9.02 -2.89 -15.15
C VAL A 98 10.46 -2.58 -15.58
N GLN A 99 11.40 -2.72 -14.67
CA GLN A 99 12.84 -2.70 -14.91
C GLN A 99 13.60 -3.38 -13.77
N ARG A 100 14.91 -3.61 -13.97
CA ARG A 100 15.80 -3.97 -12.86
C ARG A 100 16.00 -2.76 -11.95
N GLN A 101 15.46 -2.85 -10.75
CA GLN A 101 15.52 -1.80 -9.73
C GLN A 101 15.49 -2.39 -8.34
N TYR A 102 15.97 -1.64 -7.35
CA TYR A 102 15.86 -2.07 -5.97
C TYR A 102 14.40 -2.18 -5.56
N THR A 103 14.07 -3.25 -4.88
CA THR A 103 12.73 -3.44 -4.30
C THR A 103 12.85 -4.02 -2.90
N GLY A 104 12.26 -3.37 -1.91
CA GLY A 104 12.20 -3.82 -0.54
C GLY A 104 11.55 -5.21 -0.39
N THR A 105 10.64 -5.58 -1.28
CA THR A 105 10.00 -6.92 -1.31
C THR A 105 11.02 -8.05 -1.51
N ALA A 106 12.07 -7.82 -2.31
CA ALA A 106 13.13 -8.81 -2.56
C ALA A 106 14.41 -8.52 -1.75
N GLY A 107 14.53 -7.35 -1.12
CA GLY A 107 15.73 -6.90 -0.41
C GLY A 107 16.95 -6.67 -1.32
N ARG A 108 16.76 -6.62 -2.63
CA ARG A 108 17.82 -6.52 -3.65
C ARG A 108 17.30 -5.93 -4.97
N ILE A 109 18.20 -5.73 -5.93
CA ILE A 109 17.84 -5.34 -7.29
C ILE A 109 17.24 -6.53 -8.02
N GLU A 110 15.97 -6.40 -8.40
CA GLU A 110 15.22 -7.40 -9.16
C GLU A 110 14.45 -6.75 -10.32
N ASN A 111 14.02 -7.57 -11.29
CA ASN A 111 13.12 -7.13 -12.34
C ASN A 111 11.71 -6.95 -11.77
N ALA A 112 11.32 -5.72 -11.50
CA ALA A 112 10.11 -5.41 -10.75
C ALA A 112 9.42 -4.14 -11.25
N GLN A 113 8.10 -4.09 -11.06
CA GLN A 113 7.33 -2.85 -11.02
C GLN A 113 7.36 -2.30 -9.59
N VAL A 114 7.29 -0.99 -9.43
CA VAL A 114 7.17 -0.34 -8.11
C VAL A 114 5.90 0.49 -8.09
N GLY A 115 5.05 0.24 -7.11
CA GLY A 115 3.87 1.06 -6.83
C GLY A 115 4.10 1.90 -5.59
N VAL A 116 3.83 3.19 -5.67
CA VAL A 116 3.78 4.12 -4.53
C VAL A 116 2.35 4.15 -4.00
N PHE A 117 2.19 4.07 -2.69
CA PHE A 117 0.88 4.00 -2.04
C PHE A 117 0.75 5.01 -0.92
N LEU A 118 -0.48 5.42 -0.67
CA LEU A 118 -0.86 6.04 0.59
C LEU A 118 -1.68 5.05 1.42
N ALA A 119 -1.31 4.92 2.69
CA ALA A 119 -2.14 4.31 3.71
C ALA A 119 -2.72 5.39 4.63
N TYR A 120 -3.91 5.15 5.15
CA TYR A 120 -4.55 5.94 6.20
C TYR A 120 -4.67 5.10 7.46
N ALA A 121 -4.18 5.62 8.57
CA ALA A 121 -4.19 4.95 9.85
C ALA A 121 -4.82 5.83 10.93
N THR A 122 -5.68 5.23 11.75
CA THR A 122 -6.32 5.85 12.92
C THR A 122 -6.25 4.90 14.13
N SER A 123 -6.82 5.29 15.25
CA SER A 123 -6.98 4.41 16.42
C SER A 123 -7.86 3.17 16.13
N ARG A 124 -8.71 3.23 15.09
CA ARG A 124 -9.67 2.17 14.72
C ARG A 124 -9.12 1.17 13.71
N GLY A 125 -8.09 1.53 12.95
CA GLY A 125 -7.51 0.64 11.93
C GLY A 125 -6.69 1.38 10.89
N ARG A 126 -6.31 0.64 9.84
CA ARG A 126 -5.44 1.13 8.77
C ARG A 126 -5.73 0.44 7.46
N THR A 127 -5.69 1.19 6.35
CA THR A 127 -5.88 0.64 4.99
C THR A 127 -5.20 1.50 3.94
N LEU A 128 -4.99 0.94 2.74
CA LEU A 128 -4.49 1.69 1.59
C LEU A 128 -5.61 2.55 1.00
N ILE A 129 -5.32 3.82 0.69
CA ILE A 129 -6.30 4.80 0.20
C ILE A 129 -5.96 5.42 -1.16
N ASP A 130 -4.71 5.32 -1.62
CA ASP A 130 -4.31 5.76 -2.96
C ASP A 130 -3.11 4.95 -3.48
N ARG A 131 -2.84 5.05 -4.78
CA ARG A 131 -1.78 4.32 -5.48
C ARG A 131 -1.33 5.06 -6.73
N ARG A 132 -0.05 4.95 -7.06
CA ARG A 132 0.55 5.36 -8.34
C ARG A 132 1.56 4.31 -8.79
N LEU A 133 1.57 3.98 -10.08
CA LEU A 133 2.62 3.16 -10.65
C LEU A 133 3.82 4.06 -11.00
N TYR A 134 4.98 3.77 -10.44
CA TYR A 134 6.21 4.46 -10.78
C TYR A 134 6.69 4.07 -12.18
N LEU A 135 6.92 5.07 -13.01
CA LEU A 135 7.51 4.91 -14.34
C LEU A 135 8.95 5.41 -14.32
N PRO A 136 9.95 4.53 -14.48
CA PRO A 136 11.34 4.93 -14.62
C PRO A 136 11.56 5.86 -15.82
N GLU A 137 12.35 6.90 -15.64
CA GLU A 137 12.55 7.97 -16.63
C GLU A 137 13.09 7.45 -17.96
N HIS A 138 14.29 6.85 -17.92
CA HIS A 138 15.01 6.46 -19.12
C HIS A 138 14.41 5.23 -19.82
N SER A 139 13.97 4.24 -19.07
CA SER A 139 13.53 2.95 -19.65
C SER A 139 12.04 2.92 -20.01
N TRP A 140 11.25 3.94 -19.58
CA TRP A 140 9.81 4.00 -19.84
C TRP A 140 9.33 5.35 -20.32
N CYS A 141 9.66 6.46 -19.63
CA CYS A 141 9.12 7.76 -20.03
C CYS A 141 9.73 8.24 -21.35
N ALA A 142 11.01 7.91 -21.62
CA ALA A 142 11.70 8.24 -22.87
C ALA A 142 11.42 7.24 -24.01
N ASP A 143 10.85 6.05 -23.75
CA ASP A 143 10.60 4.99 -24.73
C ASP A 143 9.13 5.00 -25.19
N SER A 144 8.88 5.63 -26.34
CA SER A 144 7.53 5.78 -26.91
C SER A 144 6.90 4.44 -27.32
N GLU A 145 7.73 3.50 -27.83
CA GLU A 145 7.23 2.18 -28.27
C GLU A 145 6.77 1.34 -27.08
N ARG A 146 7.58 1.30 -26.01
CA ARG A 146 7.18 0.61 -24.78
C ARG A 146 5.93 1.25 -24.13
N ARG A 147 5.84 2.58 -24.12
CA ARG A 147 4.65 3.29 -23.63
C ARG A 147 3.41 2.88 -24.41
N HIS A 148 3.51 2.89 -25.74
CA HIS A 148 2.40 2.50 -26.61
C HIS A 148 1.99 1.04 -26.39
N ALA A 149 2.96 0.12 -26.36
CA ALA A 149 2.71 -1.31 -26.11
C ALA A 149 2.06 -1.60 -24.75
N ALA A 150 2.37 -0.80 -23.73
CA ALA A 150 1.78 -0.91 -22.40
C ALA A 150 0.54 -0.04 -22.19
N GLU A 151 0.04 0.62 -23.23
CA GLU A 151 -1.13 1.51 -23.21
C GLU A 151 -0.98 2.61 -22.11
N ILE A 152 0.21 3.21 -21.99
CA ILE A 152 0.45 4.32 -21.05
C ILE A 152 -0.07 5.60 -21.69
N PRO A 153 -0.97 6.36 -21.01
CA PRO A 153 -1.51 7.62 -21.53
C PRO A 153 -0.40 8.63 -21.84
N GLN A 154 -0.59 9.43 -22.90
CA GLN A 154 0.42 10.39 -23.35
C GLN A 154 0.70 11.50 -22.32
N GLU A 155 -0.29 11.89 -21.56
CA GLU A 155 -0.22 12.90 -20.50
C GLU A 155 0.59 12.45 -19.27
N VAL A 156 0.86 11.15 -19.11
CA VAL A 156 1.67 10.64 -18.00
C VAL A 156 3.13 11.02 -18.23
N GLN A 157 3.64 11.90 -17.40
CA GLN A 157 5.03 12.39 -17.40
C GLN A 157 5.85 11.67 -16.33
N PHE A 158 7.18 11.72 -16.45
CA PHE A 158 8.07 11.29 -15.36
C PHE A 158 7.78 12.08 -14.08
N ARG A 159 7.73 11.36 -12.98
CA ARG A 159 7.65 11.90 -11.62
C ARG A 159 8.51 11.06 -10.69
N THR A 160 9.29 11.73 -9.84
CA THR A 160 9.99 11.03 -8.74
C THR A 160 8.99 10.43 -7.76
N LYS A 161 9.37 9.42 -7.00
CA LYS A 161 8.49 8.83 -5.98
C LYS A 161 7.99 9.85 -4.94
N PRO A 162 8.82 10.76 -4.40
CA PRO A 162 8.34 11.83 -3.53
C PRO A 162 7.33 12.77 -4.21
N ARG A 163 7.50 13.06 -5.51
CA ARG A 163 6.53 13.86 -6.25
C ARG A 163 5.20 13.15 -6.42
N LEU A 164 5.21 11.86 -6.75
CA LEU A 164 3.98 11.03 -6.79
C LEU A 164 3.29 10.99 -5.42
N ALA A 165 4.07 10.86 -4.35
CA ALA A 165 3.57 10.90 -2.98
C ALA A 165 2.88 12.23 -2.67
N TRP A 166 3.52 13.35 -3.00
CA TRP A 166 2.92 14.67 -2.80
C TRP A 166 1.59 14.85 -3.54
N GLU A 167 1.54 14.47 -4.82
CA GLU A 167 0.32 14.57 -5.63
C GLU A 167 -0.84 13.77 -5.03
N MET A 168 -0.56 12.57 -4.49
CA MET A 168 -1.56 11.76 -3.81
C MET A 168 -1.97 12.35 -2.45
N ILE A 169 -1.02 12.83 -1.65
CA ILE A 169 -1.28 13.46 -0.35
C ILE A 169 -2.14 14.71 -0.54
N ALA A 170 -1.77 15.59 -1.47
CA ALA A 170 -2.52 16.80 -1.76
C ALA A 170 -3.97 16.47 -2.16
N ALA A 171 -4.15 15.54 -3.10
CA ALA A 171 -5.47 15.09 -3.54
C ALA A 171 -6.29 14.41 -2.41
N ALA A 172 -5.64 13.71 -1.48
CA ALA A 172 -6.33 13.12 -0.34
C ALA A 172 -6.82 14.20 0.64
N LEU A 173 -5.96 15.17 0.97
CA LEU A 173 -6.31 16.29 1.86
C LEU A 173 -7.38 17.22 1.23
N GLU A 174 -7.33 17.46 -0.08
CA GLU A 174 -8.34 18.22 -0.82
C GLU A 174 -9.69 17.50 -0.85
N ALA A 175 -9.67 16.18 -0.88
CA ALA A 175 -10.88 15.37 -0.80
C ALA A 175 -11.43 15.21 0.66
N GLY A 176 -10.90 15.96 1.62
CA GLY A 176 -11.39 15.99 3.00
C GLY A 176 -10.88 14.84 3.89
N VAL A 177 -9.76 14.19 3.54
CA VAL A 177 -9.12 13.26 4.48
C VAL A 177 -8.51 14.05 5.63
N GLU A 178 -9.08 13.91 6.80
CA GLU A 178 -8.60 14.58 8.01
C GLU A 178 -7.37 13.83 8.56
N ALA A 179 -6.19 14.29 8.15
CA ALA A 179 -4.92 13.81 8.65
C ALA A 179 -4.05 14.98 9.11
N ARG A 180 -3.80 15.02 10.40
CA ARG A 180 -2.91 16.04 10.99
C ARG A 180 -1.44 15.76 10.64
N TRP A 181 -1.09 14.52 10.35
CA TRP A 181 0.27 14.04 10.20
C TRP A 181 0.47 13.25 8.92
N VAL A 182 1.66 13.44 8.34
CA VAL A 182 2.18 12.60 7.27
C VAL A 182 3.48 11.96 7.76
N THR A 183 3.67 10.67 7.44
CA THR A 183 4.90 9.95 7.73
C THR A 183 5.33 9.12 6.52
N GLY A 184 6.62 8.89 6.38
CA GLY A 184 7.20 8.08 5.31
C GLY A 184 8.61 7.63 5.68
N ASP A 185 9.17 6.77 4.85
CA ASP A 185 10.53 6.29 5.02
C ASP A 185 11.58 7.31 4.51
N GLU A 186 12.83 6.88 4.50
CA GLU A 186 13.97 7.69 4.10
C GLU A 186 13.90 8.18 2.65
N ALA A 187 13.29 7.38 1.73
CA ALA A 187 13.15 7.76 0.33
C ALA A 187 12.27 9.01 0.15
N TYR A 188 11.29 9.20 1.05
CA TYR A 188 10.41 10.36 1.07
C TYR A 188 10.92 11.46 2.02
N GLY A 189 11.45 11.05 3.17
CA GLY A 189 11.87 11.98 4.21
C GLY A 189 13.09 12.82 3.83
N GLN A 190 13.94 12.35 2.94
CA GLN A 190 15.10 13.11 2.45
C GLN A 190 14.70 14.18 1.41
N ASP A 191 13.54 14.10 0.78
CA ASP A 191 13.11 15.06 -0.23
C ASP A 191 12.70 16.41 0.41
N PRO A 192 13.45 17.51 0.14
CA PRO A 192 13.14 18.81 0.75
C PRO A 192 11.89 19.46 0.14
N GLN A 193 11.53 19.11 -1.10
CA GLN A 193 10.36 19.68 -1.78
C GLN A 193 9.07 19.12 -1.18
N LEU A 194 9.04 17.80 -0.89
CA LEU A 194 7.92 17.19 -0.20
C LEU A 194 7.70 17.81 1.17
N ARG A 195 8.76 17.96 1.98
CA ARG A 195 8.64 18.58 3.30
C ARG A 195 8.17 20.04 3.22
N ALA A 196 8.75 20.84 2.30
CA ALA A 196 8.34 22.21 2.11
C ALA A 196 6.88 22.35 1.67
N ALA A 197 6.40 21.46 0.81
CA ALA A 197 5.00 21.43 0.37
C ALA A 197 4.05 21.10 1.52
N LEU A 198 4.40 20.16 2.41
CA LEU A 198 3.64 19.84 3.61
C LEU A 198 3.60 21.03 4.58
N GLU A 199 4.74 21.72 4.79
CA GLU A 199 4.83 22.91 5.62
C GLU A 199 3.96 24.04 5.09
N THR A 200 4.02 24.32 3.77
CA THR A 200 3.19 25.34 3.11
C THR A 200 1.70 25.05 3.29
N ARG A 201 1.30 23.77 3.33
CA ARG A 201 -0.09 23.37 3.54
C ARG A 201 -0.49 23.35 5.02
N GLY A 202 0.43 23.54 5.94
CA GLY A 202 0.17 23.45 7.38
C GLY A 202 -0.03 22.01 7.88
N THR A 203 0.45 20.99 7.14
CA THR A 203 0.33 19.57 7.50
C THR A 203 1.60 19.10 8.20
N GLY A 204 1.48 18.62 9.44
CA GLY A 204 2.61 18.12 10.22
C GLY A 204 3.24 16.86 9.60
N TYR A 205 4.52 16.65 9.85
CA TYR A 205 5.18 15.43 9.41
C TYR A 205 6.19 14.86 10.41
N VAL A 206 6.38 13.55 10.36
CA VAL A 206 7.47 12.82 10.99
C VAL A 206 8.06 11.88 9.93
N MET A 207 9.13 12.34 9.27
CA MET A 207 9.72 11.63 8.12
C MET A 207 11.07 11.02 8.50
N ALA A 208 11.25 9.72 8.23
CA ALA A 208 12.54 9.09 8.44
C ALA A 208 13.61 9.67 7.50
N VAL A 209 14.85 9.76 7.98
CA VAL A 209 16.00 10.26 7.22
C VAL A 209 17.23 9.44 7.53
N ALA A 210 18.24 9.47 6.63
CA ALA A 210 19.53 8.84 6.85
C ALA A 210 20.24 9.41 8.07
N CYS A 211 21.08 8.61 8.72
CA CYS A 211 21.98 9.05 9.79
C CYS A 211 22.89 10.20 9.36
N SER A 212 23.23 10.27 8.08
CA SER A 212 24.06 11.32 7.47
C SER A 212 23.30 12.63 7.17
N ALA A 213 21.97 12.67 7.39
CA ALA A 213 21.18 13.87 7.15
C ALA A 213 21.74 15.07 7.91
N ARG A 214 21.90 16.18 7.19
CA ARG A 214 22.45 17.42 7.79
C ARG A 214 21.31 18.26 8.37
N VAL A 215 21.43 18.58 9.64
CA VAL A 215 20.49 19.44 10.37
C VAL A 215 21.20 20.72 10.85
N ARG A 216 20.44 21.78 11.03
CA ARG A 216 20.97 23.03 11.57
C ARG A 216 20.55 23.18 13.02
N ILE A 217 21.53 23.23 13.92
CA ILE A 217 21.36 23.45 15.37
C ILE A 217 21.78 24.87 15.76
N ASN A 218 21.67 25.23 17.05
CA ASN A 218 22.06 26.54 17.58
C ASN A 218 21.40 27.70 16.82
N ALA A 219 20.07 27.68 16.72
CA ALA A 219 19.28 28.66 15.96
C ALA A 219 19.76 28.79 14.49
N GLY A 220 20.05 27.65 13.85
CA GLY A 220 20.42 27.58 12.44
C GLY A 220 21.90 27.89 12.11
N ARG A 221 22.73 28.22 13.11
CA ARG A 221 24.12 28.64 12.88
C ARG A 221 25.06 27.49 12.56
N THR A 222 24.81 26.29 13.09
CA THR A 222 25.72 25.14 12.95
C THR A 222 25.05 24.03 12.15
N ALA A 223 25.65 23.65 11.02
CA ALA A 223 25.21 22.49 10.23
C ALA A 223 25.99 21.26 10.70
N ILE A 224 25.27 20.22 11.12
CA ILE A 224 25.84 18.98 11.69
C ILE A 224 25.08 17.76 11.19
N ARG A 225 25.71 16.59 11.15
CA ARG A 225 25.04 15.33 10.81
C ARG A 225 24.16 14.85 11.97
N ALA A 226 23.08 14.17 11.65
CA ALA A 226 22.14 13.65 12.64
C ALA A 226 22.79 12.60 13.58
N ASP A 227 23.65 11.72 13.06
CA ASP A 227 24.42 10.76 13.87
C ASP A 227 25.36 11.47 14.85
N THR A 228 26.09 12.48 14.42
CA THR A 228 26.98 13.28 15.29
C THR A 228 26.20 14.02 16.37
N VAL A 229 24.94 14.44 16.09
CA VAL A 229 24.08 14.98 17.15
C VAL A 229 23.77 13.90 18.19
N ALA A 230 23.40 12.70 17.78
CA ALA A 230 23.08 11.60 18.70
C ALA A 230 24.24 11.24 19.63
N GLU A 231 25.48 11.25 19.11
CA GLU A 231 26.70 10.98 19.87
C GLU A 231 26.96 12.03 20.99
N ARG A 232 26.52 13.26 20.78
CA ARG A 232 26.71 14.38 21.71
C ARG A 232 25.60 14.58 22.73
N LEU A 233 24.50 13.82 22.61
CA LEU A 233 23.39 13.94 23.54
C LEU A 233 23.74 13.33 24.90
N PRO A 234 23.49 14.06 26.01
CA PRO A 234 23.66 13.51 27.33
C PRO A 234 22.68 12.38 27.63
N ALA A 235 23.01 11.49 28.54
CA ALA A 235 22.12 10.38 28.93
C ALA A 235 20.73 10.85 29.37
N THR A 236 20.63 12.02 29.98
CA THR A 236 19.37 12.65 30.45
C THR A 236 18.46 13.11 29.31
N ALA A 237 18.96 13.25 28.08
CA ALA A 237 18.14 13.61 26.90
C ALA A 237 17.24 12.46 26.41
N TRP A 238 17.53 11.23 26.85
CA TRP A 238 16.81 10.05 26.39
C TRP A 238 15.65 9.69 27.31
N GLN A 239 14.47 9.55 26.72
CA GLN A 239 13.24 9.18 27.42
C GLN A 239 12.68 7.90 26.83
N ARG A 240 12.19 7.01 27.70
CA ARG A 240 11.57 5.74 27.28
C ARG A 240 10.12 5.95 26.92
N HIS A 241 9.77 5.72 25.64
CA HIS A 241 8.39 5.74 25.14
C HIS A 241 8.08 4.50 24.31
N SER A 242 6.81 4.12 24.30
CA SER A 242 6.29 3.08 23.40
C SER A 242 5.95 3.67 22.03
N ALA A 243 6.46 3.04 20.97
CA ALA A 243 6.09 3.33 19.58
C ALA A 243 4.78 2.63 19.14
N GLY A 244 3.93 2.26 20.10
CA GLY A 244 2.68 1.55 19.87
C GLY A 244 2.74 0.05 20.17
N ALA A 245 1.62 -0.63 20.03
CA ALA A 245 1.51 -2.06 20.25
C ALA A 245 2.22 -2.86 19.16
N GLY A 246 2.86 -3.95 19.53
CA GLY A 246 3.39 -4.98 18.64
C GLY A 246 2.76 -6.33 18.97
N ALA A 247 3.10 -7.38 18.21
CA ALA A 247 2.57 -8.73 18.41
C ALA A 247 2.89 -9.33 19.80
N LYS A 248 3.99 -8.85 20.43
CA LYS A 248 4.48 -9.31 21.75
C LYS A 248 4.30 -8.26 22.87
N GLY A 249 3.42 -7.26 22.66
CA GLY A 249 3.20 -6.16 23.61
C GLY A 249 3.76 -4.81 23.12
N PRO A 250 3.80 -3.78 23.98
CA PRO A 250 4.27 -2.46 23.63
C PRO A 250 5.72 -2.45 23.15
N ARG A 251 6.02 -1.74 22.05
CA ARG A 251 7.35 -1.60 21.47
C ARG A 251 8.10 -0.43 22.11
N TYR A 252 8.85 -0.67 23.16
CA TYR A 252 9.60 0.35 23.87
C TYR A 252 10.97 0.61 23.25
N TYR A 253 11.27 1.92 23.07
CA TYR A 253 12.55 2.45 22.64
C TYR A 253 12.96 3.62 23.54
N ASP A 254 14.23 3.98 23.53
CA ASP A 254 14.68 5.26 24.06
C ASP A 254 14.59 6.30 22.93
N TRP A 255 14.07 7.48 23.26
CA TRP A 255 13.85 8.56 22.33
C TRP A 255 14.48 9.84 22.84
N ALA A 256 15.08 10.60 21.94
CA ALA A 256 15.57 11.95 22.19
C ALA A 256 15.07 12.86 21.06
N TRP A 257 14.92 14.14 21.35
CA TRP A 257 14.56 15.13 20.36
C TRP A 257 15.25 16.46 20.64
N ILE A 258 15.56 17.19 19.59
CA ILE A 258 16.15 18.53 19.68
C ILE A 258 15.48 19.46 18.67
N HIS A 259 15.43 20.75 19.00
CA HIS A 259 15.06 21.79 18.04
C HIS A 259 16.12 21.95 16.97
N ILE A 260 15.70 22.11 15.72
CA ILE A 260 16.55 22.36 14.56
C ILE A 260 16.04 23.58 13.76
N GLY A 261 16.95 24.27 13.06
CA GLY A 261 16.63 25.46 12.28
C GLY A 261 16.41 26.70 13.13
N THR A 262 15.71 27.68 12.58
CA THR A 262 15.42 28.99 13.21
C THR A 262 14.00 29.12 13.72
N GLY A 263 13.08 28.25 13.32
CA GLY A 263 11.68 28.25 13.76
C GLY A 263 11.41 27.20 14.83
N GLY A 264 10.53 27.52 15.79
CA GLY A 264 10.29 26.70 16.98
C GLY A 264 9.58 25.36 16.77
N HIS A 265 9.27 25.00 15.53
CA HIS A 265 8.41 23.84 15.22
C HIS A 265 9.10 22.70 14.47
N ARG A 266 10.41 22.81 14.20
CA ARG A 266 11.21 21.77 13.55
C ARG A 266 12.05 21.04 14.57
N HIS A 267 12.05 19.69 14.48
CA HIS A 267 12.78 18.84 15.41
C HIS A 267 13.53 17.75 14.64
N LEU A 268 14.69 17.37 15.15
CA LEU A 268 15.31 16.09 14.92
C LEU A 268 14.85 15.15 16.04
N LEU A 269 14.11 14.10 15.70
CA LEU A 269 13.71 13.04 16.61
C LEU A 269 14.63 11.83 16.38
N ILE A 270 15.14 11.24 17.43
CA ILE A 270 16.08 10.12 17.38
C ILE A 270 15.52 8.98 18.21
N ARG A 271 15.45 7.79 17.62
CA ARG A 271 15.06 6.54 18.29
C ARG A 271 16.29 5.67 18.49
N ARG A 272 16.46 5.10 19.67
CA ARG A 272 17.47 4.09 19.98
C ARG A 272 16.81 2.77 20.36
N ASN A 273 17.17 1.70 19.67
CA ASN A 273 16.77 0.35 20.04
C ASN A 273 17.50 -0.04 21.34
N ARG A 274 16.75 -0.45 22.35
CA ARG A 274 17.28 -0.73 23.69
C ARG A 274 18.10 -2.01 23.75
N THR A 275 17.92 -2.92 22.81
CA THR A 275 18.63 -4.21 22.76
C THR A 275 19.86 -4.13 21.86
N THR A 276 19.70 -3.56 20.65
CA THR A 276 20.78 -3.54 19.66
C THR A 276 21.59 -2.23 19.67
N GLY A 277 21.08 -1.17 20.28
CA GLY A 277 21.67 0.16 20.22
C GLY A 277 21.45 0.89 18.88
N GLU A 278 20.81 0.25 17.91
CA GLU A 278 20.54 0.81 16.60
C GLU A 278 19.77 2.13 16.68
N LEU A 279 20.22 3.12 15.92
CA LEU A 279 19.61 4.44 15.84
C LEU A 279 18.77 4.60 14.58
N ALA A 280 17.64 5.32 14.70
CA ALA A 280 16.87 5.81 13.58
C ALA A 280 16.57 7.30 13.78
N PHE A 281 16.53 8.05 12.68
CA PHE A 281 16.45 9.50 12.68
C PHE A 281 15.21 9.97 11.91
N TYR A 282 14.58 11.04 12.41
CA TYR A 282 13.38 11.60 11.80
C TYR A 282 13.45 13.12 11.80
N LEU A 283 13.15 13.73 10.67
CA LEU A 283 12.85 15.15 10.61
C LEU A 283 11.35 15.35 10.87
N CYS A 284 11.05 16.23 11.83
CA CYS A 284 9.71 16.52 12.25
C CYS A 284 9.39 18.00 12.10
N TRP A 285 8.14 18.29 11.73
CA TRP A 285 7.59 19.64 11.75
C TRP A 285 6.11 19.60 12.10
N SER A 286 5.63 20.63 12.77
CA SER A 286 4.21 20.82 13.08
C SER A 286 3.86 22.31 13.03
N PRO A 287 2.67 22.70 12.57
CA PRO A 287 2.24 24.09 12.62
C PRO A 287 2.01 24.62 14.05
N THR A 288 1.89 23.72 15.01
CA THR A 288 1.67 24.03 16.43
C THR A 288 2.66 23.30 17.32
N THR A 289 2.79 23.69 18.57
CA THR A 289 3.59 23.00 19.58
C THR A 289 3.10 21.57 19.76
N VAL A 290 4.03 20.64 19.89
CA VAL A 290 3.80 19.19 20.02
C VAL A 290 4.59 18.63 21.19
N THR A 291 4.17 17.46 21.67
CA THR A 291 4.90 16.70 22.69
C THR A 291 5.79 15.63 22.04
N LEU A 292 6.83 15.19 22.76
CA LEU A 292 7.65 14.05 22.35
C LEU A 292 6.78 12.81 22.15
N ALA A 293 5.81 12.56 23.03
CA ALA A 293 4.90 11.41 22.95
C ALA A 293 4.08 11.40 21.64
N GLU A 294 3.65 12.55 21.15
CA GLU A 294 2.93 12.64 19.88
C GLU A 294 3.85 12.33 18.68
N LEU A 295 5.05 12.89 18.64
CA LEU A 295 6.02 12.58 17.59
C LEU A 295 6.41 11.08 17.58
N VAL A 296 6.60 10.48 18.76
CA VAL A 296 6.86 9.05 18.92
C VAL A 296 5.69 8.22 18.40
N ARG A 297 4.45 8.61 18.71
CA ARG A 297 3.24 7.93 18.20
C ARG A 297 3.22 7.94 16.67
N VAL A 298 3.46 9.09 16.03
CA VAL A 298 3.46 9.21 14.57
C VAL A 298 4.59 8.40 13.95
N ALA A 299 5.82 8.48 14.50
CA ALA A 299 6.94 7.65 14.05
C ALA A 299 6.63 6.14 14.15
N GLY A 300 5.93 5.72 15.22
CA GLY A 300 5.52 4.34 15.44
C GLY A 300 4.46 3.85 14.45
N VAL A 301 3.56 4.74 14.02
CA VAL A 301 2.50 4.43 13.05
C VAL A 301 3.06 4.13 11.65
N ARG A 302 4.24 4.64 11.27
CA ARG A 302 4.85 4.35 9.96
C ARG A 302 4.89 2.86 9.64
N TRP A 303 5.20 2.02 10.61
CA TRP A 303 5.25 0.56 10.42
C TRP A 303 3.91 -0.05 9.97
N SER A 304 2.80 0.64 10.18
CA SER A 304 1.47 0.16 9.80
C SER A 304 1.30 -0.04 8.28
N VAL A 305 2.07 0.66 7.43
CA VAL A 305 1.99 0.47 5.97
C VAL A 305 2.55 -0.89 5.55
N GLU A 306 3.59 -1.39 6.22
CA GLU A 306 4.16 -2.71 5.95
C GLU A 306 3.13 -3.81 6.26
N GLU A 307 2.38 -3.66 7.36
CA GLU A 307 1.28 -4.56 7.69
C GLU A 307 0.11 -4.45 6.69
N CYS A 308 -0.18 -3.25 6.15
CA CYS A 308 -1.13 -3.08 5.05
C CYS A 308 -0.65 -3.82 3.79
N PHE A 309 0.62 -3.72 3.41
CA PHE A 309 1.15 -4.45 2.27
C PHE A 309 1.12 -5.96 2.48
N GLN A 310 1.50 -6.42 3.67
CA GLN A 310 1.43 -7.84 4.01
C GLN A 310 -0.01 -8.35 3.92
N ALA A 311 -0.97 -7.65 4.52
CA ALA A 311 -2.38 -8.02 4.45
C ALA A 311 -2.91 -7.94 3.01
N ALA A 312 -2.58 -6.90 2.25
CA ALA A 312 -3.00 -6.75 0.87
C ALA A 312 -2.47 -7.88 -0.03
N LYS A 313 -1.21 -8.28 0.13
CA LYS A 313 -0.60 -9.39 -0.62
C LYS A 313 -1.18 -10.73 -0.19
N SER A 314 -1.18 -11.04 1.11
CA SER A 314 -1.57 -12.35 1.62
C SER A 314 -3.08 -12.60 1.63
N GLN A 315 -3.91 -11.58 1.90
CA GLN A 315 -5.35 -11.77 2.05
C GLN A 315 -6.14 -11.51 0.77
N VAL A 316 -5.77 -10.48 0.00
CA VAL A 316 -6.53 -10.05 -1.18
C VAL A 316 -5.73 -10.03 -2.49
N GLY A 317 -4.47 -10.50 -2.49
CA GLY A 317 -3.67 -10.78 -3.69
C GLY A 317 -3.17 -9.54 -4.43
N LEU A 318 -2.66 -8.53 -3.71
CA LEU A 318 -2.12 -7.30 -4.30
C LEU A 318 -1.08 -7.55 -5.40
N ASP A 319 -0.28 -8.60 -5.29
CA ASP A 319 0.80 -9.00 -6.21
C ASP A 319 0.45 -10.20 -7.11
N HIS A 320 -0.78 -10.73 -7.03
CA HIS A 320 -1.20 -11.92 -7.78
C HIS A 320 -1.59 -11.65 -9.25
N TYR A 321 -1.63 -10.40 -9.67
CA TYR A 321 -2.01 -10.04 -11.03
C TYR A 321 -0.97 -10.46 -12.09
N GLN A 322 -1.48 -10.70 -13.31
CA GLN A 322 -0.68 -11.02 -14.49
C GLN A 322 -0.87 -10.00 -15.61
N VAL A 323 -1.59 -8.91 -15.33
CA VAL A 323 -1.83 -7.83 -16.30
C VAL A 323 -0.56 -7.05 -16.56
N ARG A 324 -0.43 -6.50 -17.78
CA ARG A 324 0.78 -5.80 -18.24
C ARG A 324 0.53 -4.32 -18.52
N ASN A 325 -0.71 -3.95 -18.88
CA ASN A 325 -1.07 -2.60 -19.31
C ASN A 325 -1.26 -1.66 -18.11
N TRP A 326 -1.01 -0.39 -18.32
CA TRP A 326 -1.19 0.69 -17.36
C TRP A 326 -2.58 0.69 -16.72
N THR A 327 -3.63 0.78 -17.54
CA THR A 327 -5.02 0.81 -17.07
C THR A 327 -5.37 -0.46 -16.28
N SER A 328 -4.94 -1.62 -16.75
CA SER A 328 -5.24 -2.90 -16.08
C SER A 328 -4.57 -3.00 -14.71
N TRP A 329 -3.36 -2.46 -14.54
CA TRP A 329 -2.68 -2.40 -13.25
C TRP A 329 -3.48 -1.53 -12.26
N HIS A 330 -3.82 -0.30 -12.65
CA HIS A 330 -4.58 0.61 -11.79
C HIS A 330 -5.94 0.01 -11.38
N ARG A 331 -6.63 -0.66 -12.29
CA ARG A 331 -7.90 -1.32 -12.05
C ARG A 331 -7.80 -2.48 -11.07
N HIS A 332 -6.82 -3.38 -11.26
CA HIS A 332 -6.59 -4.49 -10.33
C HIS A 332 -6.26 -3.96 -8.93
N ILE A 333 -5.26 -3.09 -8.83
CA ILE A 333 -4.82 -2.54 -7.54
C ILE A 333 -5.97 -1.83 -6.82
N THR A 334 -6.79 -1.05 -7.53
CA THR A 334 -7.95 -0.36 -6.93
C THR A 334 -8.98 -1.33 -6.35
N LEU A 335 -9.31 -2.40 -7.08
CA LEU A 335 -10.25 -3.42 -6.59
C LEU A 335 -9.68 -4.18 -5.38
N VAL A 336 -8.37 -4.46 -5.37
CA VAL A 336 -7.68 -5.07 -4.22
C VAL A 336 -7.70 -4.14 -3.01
N MET A 337 -7.40 -2.86 -3.19
CA MET A 337 -7.48 -1.86 -2.12
C MET A 337 -8.90 -1.75 -1.56
N LEU A 338 -9.92 -1.78 -2.41
CA LEU A 338 -11.32 -1.76 -1.97
C LEU A 338 -11.69 -3.01 -1.16
N ALA A 339 -11.21 -4.19 -1.57
CA ALA A 339 -11.40 -5.43 -0.81
C ALA A 339 -10.72 -5.36 0.57
N LEU A 340 -9.49 -4.83 0.63
CA LEU A 340 -8.77 -4.61 1.90
C LEU A 340 -9.50 -3.60 2.79
N ALA A 341 -9.92 -2.47 2.25
CA ALA A 341 -10.66 -1.44 3.00
C ALA A 341 -11.97 -1.99 3.58
N PHE A 342 -12.68 -2.83 2.82
CA PHE A 342 -13.86 -3.52 3.32
C PHE A 342 -13.55 -4.43 4.51
N LEU A 343 -12.52 -5.27 4.42
CA LEU A 343 -12.11 -6.15 5.54
C LEU A 343 -11.71 -5.32 6.77
N THR A 344 -10.98 -4.23 6.56
CA THR A 344 -10.56 -3.34 7.64
C THR A 344 -11.76 -2.63 8.29
N ALA A 345 -12.74 -2.18 7.50
CA ALA A 345 -13.96 -1.56 8.02
C ALA A 345 -14.79 -2.53 8.87
N VAL A 346 -14.90 -3.80 8.44
CA VAL A 346 -15.55 -4.85 9.23
C VAL A 346 -14.80 -5.09 10.55
N ALA A 347 -13.45 -5.13 10.52
CA ALA A 347 -12.63 -5.25 11.73
C ALA A 347 -12.85 -4.08 12.69
N ALA A 348 -12.87 -2.85 12.17
CA ALA A 348 -13.11 -1.65 12.95
C ALA A 348 -14.50 -1.63 13.59
N SER A 349 -15.53 -2.05 12.86
CA SER A 349 -16.91 -2.13 13.35
C SER A 349 -17.10 -3.23 14.39
N SER A 350 -16.50 -4.39 14.20
CA SER A 350 -16.59 -5.52 15.14
C SER A 350 -15.91 -5.25 16.49
N ALA A 351 -14.93 -4.32 16.52
CA ALA A 351 -14.28 -3.90 17.76
C ALA A 351 -15.23 -3.13 18.71
N HIS A 352 -16.34 -2.60 18.20
CA HIS A 352 -17.35 -1.86 18.97
C HIS A 352 -18.58 -2.73 19.30
N ALA A 353 -18.85 -3.77 18.53
CA ALA A 353 -19.90 -4.72 18.81
C ALA A 353 -19.36 -5.76 19.82
N ARG A 354 -19.71 -5.64 21.09
CA ARG A 354 -19.53 -6.73 22.06
C ARG A 354 -20.52 -7.82 21.67
N PRO A 355 -20.12 -8.99 21.18
CA PRO A 355 -21.06 -10.11 21.12
C PRO A 355 -21.45 -10.44 22.55
N ALA A 356 -22.73 -10.71 22.78
CA ALA A 356 -23.18 -11.34 24.01
C ALA A 356 -22.43 -12.69 24.10
N GLN A 357 -21.46 -12.77 25.01
CA GLN A 357 -20.73 -14.02 25.22
C GLN A 357 -21.71 -15.04 25.79
N PRO A 358 -21.79 -16.26 25.24
CA PRO A 358 -22.47 -17.36 25.90
C PRO A 358 -21.89 -17.51 27.31
N ALA A 359 -22.76 -17.67 28.32
CA ALA A 359 -22.38 -17.69 29.73
C ALA A 359 -21.34 -18.76 30.13
N HIS A 360 -21.06 -19.72 29.26
CA HIS A 360 -20.07 -20.80 29.47
C HIS A 360 -18.68 -20.51 28.91
N LEU A 361 -18.46 -19.32 28.26
CA LEU A 361 -17.17 -18.89 27.72
C LEU A 361 -16.60 -17.67 28.45
N THR A 362 -16.89 -17.53 29.75
CA THR A 362 -16.27 -16.48 30.57
C THR A 362 -14.80 -16.81 30.82
N SER A 363 -13.91 -16.28 29.97
CA SER A 363 -12.49 -16.20 30.29
C SER A 363 -12.23 -14.88 31.02
N ASP A 364 -11.37 -14.88 32.02
CA ASP A 364 -10.96 -13.66 32.75
C ASP A 364 -10.21 -12.64 31.86
N HIS A 365 -9.97 -12.99 30.60
CA HIS A 365 -9.26 -12.14 29.63
C HIS A 365 -10.18 -11.72 28.48
N PRO A 366 -10.19 -10.43 28.09
CA PRO A 366 -10.95 -9.98 26.94
C PRO A 366 -10.44 -10.64 25.65
N ALA A 367 -11.36 -11.11 24.81
CA ALA A 367 -11.01 -11.70 23.51
C ALA A 367 -10.22 -10.68 22.64
N ILE A 368 -9.25 -11.19 21.89
CA ILE A 368 -8.52 -10.39 20.89
C ILE A 368 -9.52 -9.92 19.83
N LYS A 369 -9.38 -8.67 19.37
CA LYS A 369 -10.19 -8.10 18.29
C LYS A 369 -10.06 -8.95 17.01
N LEU A 370 -11.16 -9.08 16.27
CA LEU A 370 -11.16 -9.77 14.98
C LEU A 370 -10.13 -9.13 14.04
N THR A 371 -9.27 -9.97 13.48
CA THR A 371 -8.24 -9.54 12.53
C THR A 371 -8.73 -9.64 11.09
N VAL A 372 -8.09 -8.92 10.16
CA VAL A 372 -8.39 -8.99 8.73
C VAL A 372 -8.32 -10.43 8.18
N PRO A 373 -7.31 -11.27 8.51
CA PRO A 373 -7.29 -12.68 8.11
C PRO A 373 -8.49 -13.48 8.62
N GLU A 374 -8.88 -13.30 9.88
CA GLU A 374 -10.01 -14.01 10.48
C GLU A 374 -11.34 -13.60 9.84
N ILE A 375 -11.56 -12.31 9.63
CA ILE A 375 -12.75 -11.80 8.94
C ILE A 375 -12.84 -12.39 7.52
N ARG A 376 -11.73 -12.42 6.79
CA ARG A 376 -11.71 -13.02 5.45
C ARG A 376 -12.04 -14.53 5.50
N HIS A 377 -11.51 -15.25 6.50
CA HIS A 377 -11.80 -16.65 6.71
C HIS A 377 -13.30 -16.87 6.96
N LEU A 378 -13.90 -16.12 7.87
CA LEU A 378 -15.33 -16.18 8.16
C LEU A 378 -16.20 -15.83 6.95
N LEU A 379 -15.87 -14.77 6.21
CA LEU A 379 -16.58 -14.39 5.00
C LEU A 379 -16.53 -15.47 3.92
N ALA A 380 -15.40 -16.16 3.77
CA ALA A 380 -15.27 -17.26 2.82
C ALA A 380 -16.11 -18.47 3.22
N PHE A 381 -16.26 -18.73 4.52
CA PHE A 381 -17.12 -19.79 5.05
C PHE A 381 -18.60 -19.49 4.78
N PHE A 382 -19.06 -18.26 5.03
CA PHE A 382 -20.45 -17.87 4.79
C PHE A 382 -20.81 -17.68 3.31
N ASN A 383 -19.81 -17.59 2.42
CA ASN A 383 -20.02 -17.43 0.98
C ASN A 383 -19.16 -18.46 0.21
N PRO A 384 -19.43 -19.77 0.39
CA PRO A 384 -18.67 -20.79 -0.31
C PRO A 384 -18.84 -20.67 -1.81
N PRO A 385 -17.80 -21.01 -2.61
CA PRO A 385 -17.91 -21.00 -4.05
C PRO A 385 -18.93 -22.04 -4.52
N ALA A 386 -19.84 -21.63 -5.37
CA ALA A 386 -20.77 -22.55 -6.04
C ALA A 386 -20.08 -23.24 -7.23
N VAL A 387 -18.97 -23.95 -6.99
CA VAL A 387 -18.20 -24.61 -8.06
C VAL A 387 -18.51 -26.10 -8.06
N SER A 388 -19.14 -26.59 -9.14
CA SER A 388 -19.40 -28.00 -9.32
C SER A 388 -18.15 -28.79 -9.72
N ALA A 389 -18.15 -30.10 -9.51
CA ALA A 389 -17.09 -30.99 -9.99
C ALA A 389 -16.89 -30.87 -11.51
N ALA A 390 -17.96 -30.72 -12.28
CA ALA A 390 -17.91 -30.50 -13.73
C ALA A 390 -17.17 -29.20 -14.08
N THR A 391 -17.38 -28.11 -13.33
CA THR A 391 -16.67 -26.83 -13.51
C THR A 391 -15.18 -26.98 -13.23
N LEU A 392 -14.80 -27.72 -12.18
CA LEU A 392 -13.40 -27.97 -11.84
C LEU A 392 -12.69 -28.79 -12.94
N LEU A 393 -13.34 -29.83 -13.45
CA LEU A 393 -12.80 -30.66 -14.56
C LEU A 393 -12.67 -29.85 -15.84
N HIS A 394 -13.69 -29.04 -16.19
CA HIS A 394 -13.63 -28.12 -17.33
C HIS A 394 -12.44 -27.15 -17.23
N TRP A 395 -12.20 -26.53 -16.08
CA TRP A 395 -11.09 -25.63 -15.89
C TRP A 395 -9.73 -26.32 -15.90
N SER A 396 -9.65 -27.56 -15.40
CA SER A 396 -8.45 -28.39 -15.51
C SER A 396 -8.10 -28.66 -16.97
N ASP A 397 -9.09 -29.05 -17.78
CA ASP A 397 -8.90 -29.31 -19.20
C ASP A 397 -8.55 -28.01 -19.97
N TRP A 398 -9.27 -26.93 -19.72
CA TRP A 398 -9.01 -25.62 -20.31
C TRP A 398 -7.58 -25.14 -20.03
N ARG A 399 -7.08 -25.27 -18.79
CA ARG A 399 -5.68 -24.90 -18.43
C ARG A 399 -4.65 -25.72 -19.20
N ARG A 400 -4.84 -27.01 -19.32
CA ARG A 400 -3.93 -27.91 -20.06
C ARG A 400 -3.90 -27.59 -21.54
N GLN A 401 -5.05 -27.35 -22.16
CA GLN A 401 -5.14 -26.94 -23.56
C GLN A 401 -4.46 -25.58 -23.80
N HIS A 402 -4.70 -24.61 -22.93
CA HIS A 402 -4.07 -23.30 -23.02
C HIS A 402 -2.54 -23.37 -22.88
N GLN A 403 -2.06 -24.17 -21.92
CA GLN A 403 -0.60 -24.41 -21.74
C GLN A 403 0.01 -25.11 -22.94
N ALA A 404 -0.66 -26.09 -23.53
CA ALA A 404 -0.20 -26.78 -24.73
C ALA A 404 -0.10 -25.83 -25.94
N THR A 405 -1.06 -24.90 -26.08
CA THR A 405 -1.03 -23.87 -27.11
C THR A 405 0.12 -22.88 -26.91
N ALA A 406 0.32 -22.42 -25.68
CA ALA A 406 1.44 -21.54 -25.33
C ALA A 406 2.80 -22.21 -25.59
N ARG A 407 2.96 -23.49 -25.21
CA ARG A 407 4.17 -24.29 -25.47
C ARG A 407 4.48 -24.40 -26.96
N ARG A 408 3.47 -24.69 -27.79
CA ARG A 408 3.64 -24.74 -29.27
C ARG A 408 4.08 -23.40 -29.85
N SER A 409 3.47 -22.30 -29.37
CA SER A 409 3.85 -20.94 -29.79
C SER A 409 5.29 -20.59 -29.41
N HIS A 410 5.76 -20.98 -28.22
CA HIS A 410 7.14 -20.77 -27.80
C HIS A 410 8.14 -21.59 -28.63
N TYR A 411 7.81 -22.84 -28.96
CA TYR A 411 8.67 -23.67 -29.81
C TYR A 411 8.81 -23.10 -31.24
N ARG A 412 7.68 -22.65 -31.83
CA ARG A 412 7.72 -22.02 -33.16
C ARG A 412 8.59 -20.78 -33.20
N ARG A 413 8.56 -19.93 -32.19
CA ARG A 413 9.41 -18.73 -32.12
C ARG A 413 10.89 -19.10 -32.04
N ARG A 414 11.25 -20.10 -31.22
CA ARG A 414 12.64 -20.54 -31.11
C ARG A 414 13.18 -21.11 -32.41
N SER A 415 12.36 -21.89 -33.13
CA SER A 415 12.77 -22.46 -34.44
C SER A 415 12.82 -21.38 -35.54
N SER A 416 12.15 -20.26 -35.42
CA SER A 416 12.26 -19.14 -36.37
C SER A 416 13.41 -18.17 -36.05
N ASP A 417 13.94 -18.21 -34.82
CA ASP A 417 15.06 -17.39 -34.35
C ASP A 417 16.42 -18.13 -34.52
N GLU A 418 16.44 -19.40 -34.91
CA GLU A 418 17.67 -20.09 -35.27
C GLU A 418 18.12 -19.58 -36.64
N PRO A 419 19.34 -18.99 -36.78
CA PRO A 419 19.88 -18.62 -38.09
C PRO A 419 20.01 -19.89 -38.93
N THR A 420 19.36 -19.88 -40.09
CA THR A 420 19.64 -20.85 -41.15
C THR A 420 21.12 -20.71 -41.49
N GLY A 421 21.95 -21.66 -40.99
CA GLY A 421 23.38 -21.76 -41.24
C GLY A 421 23.73 -21.99 -42.71
#